data_129942b9269709eecb768547d7f4c825
#
_entry.id   129942b9269709eecb768547d7f4c825
#
_cell.length_a   1.000
_cell.length_b   1.000
_cell.length_c   1.000
_cell.angle_alpha   90.00
_cell.angle_beta   90.00
_cell.angle_gamma   90.00
#
_symmetry.space_group_name_H-M   'P 1'
#
loop_
_entity.id
_entity.type
_entity.pdbx_description
1 polymer ?
#
loop_
_entity_poly.entity_id
_entity_poly.type
_entity_poly.pdbx_seq_one_letter_code
_entity_poly.pdbx_strand_id
1 'polypeptide(L)'
;GSLVQHVPVSHVKKIPKWAQQLFNDRTPEVEFPETSTDGLRRSRRIQEQGRTSDHIVNMALMVDIIGSVSEPTSVAEAMSDPKWKEAMISEYDSILKNDTWELVERPEKKKVIGTKWVWKVKYKADGSLEKFKARLVAQGYSQIEGFDVQETFAPTARMTTIRMVIALAASRGWPIYQMDVKSAFLNGHLKEEVYVTQPPGFEMPNSENKVCKLKKALYGLKQAPRAWNKRIDSFLRSIDFKQCASDASMYVKMKDGKQVIIIIYVDDLVLTGDHEECIGQTQECLKTEFEMTDLGILHYFLGIEVWQTSVGTFMSQRKYATEILKTFGMMDSKSKSTPMESNCKLSQEDPSPMVDIR
;
A
#
# COMPACT_ATOMS: atom_id res chain seq x y z
N GLY A 1 11.82 -39.57 -3.20
CA GLY A 1 11.97 -38.84 -1.96
C GLY A 1 12.40 -37.43 -2.28
N SER A 2 11.46 -36.49 -2.46
CA SER A 2 11.76 -35.08 -2.66
C SER A 2 12.03 -34.42 -1.30
N LEU A 3 13.26 -33.97 -1.10
CA LEU A 3 13.64 -33.13 0.02
C LEU A 3 12.91 -31.79 -0.08
N VAL A 4 11.94 -31.57 0.78
CA VAL A 4 11.36 -30.26 1.04
C VAL A 4 12.46 -29.43 1.72
N GLN A 5 13.05 -28.51 0.98
CA GLN A 5 13.98 -27.54 1.56
C GLN A 5 13.20 -26.59 2.48
N HIS A 6 13.44 -26.72 3.78
CA HIS A 6 12.87 -25.82 4.78
C HIS A 6 13.48 -24.42 4.63
N VAL A 7 12.62 -23.39 4.58
CA VAL A 7 13.05 -22.00 4.73
C VAL A 7 13.78 -21.83 6.06
N PRO A 8 15.00 -21.23 6.09
CA PRO A 8 15.74 -21.05 7.33
C PRO A 8 14.97 -20.23 8.34
N VAL A 9 14.82 -20.75 9.55
CA VAL A 9 14.03 -20.16 10.66
C VAL A 9 14.50 -18.75 11.07
N SER A 10 15.68 -18.32 10.62
CA SER A 10 16.29 -17.02 10.97
C SER A 10 15.59 -15.78 10.42
N HIS A 11 14.72 -15.92 9.39
CA HIS A 11 14.04 -14.78 8.73
C HIS A 11 12.56 -14.65 9.09
N VAL A 12 12.01 -15.53 9.92
CA VAL A 12 10.60 -15.51 10.32
C VAL A 12 10.43 -14.58 11.53
N LYS A 13 9.76 -13.43 11.34
CA LYS A 13 9.32 -12.61 12.47
C LYS A 13 8.41 -13.47 13.37
N LYS A 14 8.65 -13.44 14.69
CA LYS A 14 7.86 -14.23 15.67
C LYS A 14 6.37 -13.97 15.48
N ILE A 15 5.62 -15.03 15.31
CA ILE A 15 4.15 -14.98 15.22
C ILE A 15 3.59 -14.29 16.48
N PRO A 16 2.70 -13.31 16.36
CA PRO A 16 2.04 -12.71 17.52
C PRO A 16 1.33 -13.77 18.37
N LYS A 17 1.36 -13.65 19.71
CA LYS A 17 0.79 -14.63 20.63
C LYS A 17 -0.66 -15.00 20.33
N TRP A 18 -1.47 -14.06 19.84
CA TRP A 18 -2.86 -14.30 19.48
C TRP A 18 -3.00 -15.19 18.23
N ALA A 19 -2.05 -15.12 17.27
CA ALA A 19 -2.03 -15.98 16.08
C ALA A 19 -1.50 -17.38 16.40
N GLN A 20 -0.63 -17.54 17.41
CA GLN A 20 -0.15 -18.85 17.87
C GLN A 20 -1.27 -19.74 18.38
N GLN A 21 -2.28 -19.18 19.05
CA GLN A 21 -3.45 -19.96 19.49
C GLN A 21 -4.23 -20.58 18.32
N LEU A 22 -4.37 -19.87 17.21
CA LEU A 22 -5.07 -20.38 16.00
C LEU A 22 -4.36 -21.53 15.31
N PHE A 23 -3.02 -21.64 15.47
CA PHE A 23 -2.24 -22.75 14.93
C PHE A 23 -2.22 -23.97 15.86
N ASN A 24 -2.36 -23.77 17.19
CA ASN A 24 -2.36 -24.83 18.16
C ASN A 24 -3.72 -25.56 18.25
N ASP A 25 -4.81 -24.92 17.81
CA ASP A 25 -6.16 -25.52 17.86
C ASP A 25 -6.49 -26.39 16.62
N ARG A 26 -5.53 -26.61 15.71
CA ARG A 26 -5.70 -27.51 14.57
C ARG A 26 -5.04 -28.87 14.83
N THR A 27 -5.66 -29.69 15.64
CA THR A 27 -5.54 -31.15 15.54
C THR A 27 -6.56 -31.66 14.53
N PRO A 28 -6.19 -32.56 13.61
CA PRO A 28 -7.12 -33.09 12.61
C PRO A 28 -7.89 -34.26 13.22
N GLU A 29 -9.06 -34.01 13.76
CA GLU A 29 -10.10 -35.00 13.90
C GLU A 29 -11.46 -34.35 13.66
N VAL A 30 -12.04 -34.65 12.50
CA VAL A 30 -13.40 -34.26 12.15
C VAL A 30 -14.29 -35.43 12.60
N GLU A 31 -14.80 -35.34 13.82
CA GLU A 31 -16.04 -36.03 14.20
C GLU A 31 -17.12 -35.00 14.46
N PHE A 32 -18.24 -35.11 13.77
CA PHE A 32 -19.44 -34.31 14.00
C PHE A 32 -20.13 -34.82 15.27
N PRO A 33 -20.32 -34.02 16.32
CA PRO A 33 -21.17 -34.43 17.42
C PRO A 33 -22.61 -33.98 17.19
N GLU A 34 -23.48 -34.92 17.48
CA GLU A 34 -24.92 -34.73 17.63
C GLU A 34 -25.26 -33.67 18.68
N THR A 35 -26.37 -33.01 18.47
CA THR A 35 -26.97 -32.01 19.34
C THR A 35 -27.25 -32.52 20.75
N SER A 36 -26.72 -31.82 21.78
CA SER A 36 -27.35 -31.79 23.09
C SER A 36 -27.16 -30.45 23.76
N THR A 37 -28.29 -29.85 24.16
CA THR A 37 -28.46 -28.73 25.05
C THR A 37 -28.00 -29.08 26.46
N ASP A 38 -27.03 -28.41 27.04
CA ASP A 38 -27.11 -27.85 28.38
C ASP A 38 -25.79 -27.20 28.88
N GLY A 39 -25.88 -26.15 29.70
CA GLY A 39 -24.78 -25.80 30.62
C GLY A 39 -24.04 -24.50 30.39
N LEU A 40 -24.65 -23.38 30.73
CA LEU A 40 -23.98 -22.13 31.06
C LEU A 40 -22.87 -22.30 32.10
N ARG A 41 -21.58 -22.24 31.71
CA ARG A 41 -20.47 -22.04 32.64
C ARG A 41 -19.91 -20.62 32.49
N ARG A 42 -20.14 -19.80 33.54
CA ARG A 42 -19.50 -18.50 33.74
C ARG A 42 -17.99 -18.67 33.87
N SER A 43 -17.25 -18.04 32.97
CA SER A 43 -15.79 -18.02 32.97
C SER A 43 -15.22 -17.06 34.02
N ARG A 44 -14.29 -17.56 34.84
CA ARG A 44 -13.51 -16.83 35.89
C ARG A 44 -12.38 -15.99 35.30
N ARG A 45 -12.65 -15.11 34.33
CA ARG A 45 -11.60 -14.33 33.64
C ARG A 45 -11.66 -12.82 33.88
N ILE A 46 -12.29 -12.34 34.95
CA ILE A 46 -12.50 -10.89 35.23
C ILE A 46 -11.56 -10.32 36.30
N GLN A 47 -10.60 -11.05 36.82
CA GLN A 47 -9.76 -10.53 37.92
C GLN A 47 -8.30 -10.15 37.57
N GLU A 48 -7.84 -10.25 36.30
CA GLU A 48 -6.48 -9.85 35.94
C GLU A 48 -6.38 -8.65 34.98
N GLN A 49 -7.48 -7.94 34.72
CA GLN A 49 -7.48 -6.79 33.76
C GLN A 49 -7.17 -5.42 34.36
N GLY A 50 -6.79 -5.35 35.66
CA GLY A 50 -6.47 -4.08 36.31
C GLY A 50 -5.17 -3.37 35.89
N ARG A 51 -4.27 -4.04 35.12
CA ARG A 51 -2.95 -3.46 34.76
C ARG A 51 -2.79 -3.05 33.30
N THR A 52 -3.73 -3.37 32.42
CA THR A 52 -3.70 -2.98 31.00
C THR A 52 -4.39 -1.65 30.72
N SER A 53 -5.30 -1.22 31.58
CA SER A 53 -6.04 0.04 31.46
C SER A 53 -5.13 1.26 31.57
N ASP A 54 -4.18 1.26 32.54
CA ASP A 54 -3.29 2.40 32.77
C ASP A 54 -2.27 2.62 31.64
N HIS A 55 -1.87 1.56 30.94
CA HIS A 55 -0.98 1.69 29.78
C HIS A 55 -1.69 2.25 28.54
N ILE A 56 -2.98 1.94 28.37
CA ILE A 56 -3.80 2.45 27.27
C ILE A 56 -4.20 3.91 27.52
N VAL A 57 -4.54 4.25 28.76
CA VAL A 57 -4.84 5.64 29.17
C VAL A 57 -3.58 6.50 29.05
N ASN A 58 -2.41 6.01 29.44
CA ASN A 58 -1.15 6.74 29.26
C ASN A 58 -0.75 6.88 27.79
N MET A 59 -1.05 5.92 26.91
CA MET A 59 -0.88 6.08 25.46
C MET A 59 -1.87 7.08 24.85
N ALA A 60 -3.13 7.07 25.29
CA ALA A 60 -4.12 8.05 24.83
C ALA A 60 -3.77 9.48 25.30
N LEU A 61 -3.32 9.64 26.55
CA LEU A 61 -2.82 10.91 27.07
C LEU A 61 -1.50 11.36 26.41
N MET A 62 -0.63 10.43 25.99
CA MET A 62 0.56 10.79 25.20
C MET A 62 0.22 11.24 23.78
N VAL A 63 -0.85 10.72 23.18
CA VAL A 63 -1.34 11.17 21.86
C VAL A 63 -1.95 12.56 21.94
N ASP A 64 -2.59 12.91 23.07
CA ASP A 64 -3.09 14.27 23.29
C ASP A 64 -2.00 15.28 23.71
N ILE A 65 -0.88 14.81 24.28
CA ILE A 65 0.28 15.64 24.67
C ILE A 65 1.27 15.82 23.52
N ILE A 66 1.38 14.86 22.60
CA ILE A 66 2.06 15.04 21.32
C ILE A 66 1.04 15.68 20.39
N GLY A 67 0.97 17.03 20.42
CA GLY A 67 0.07 17.81 19.57
C GLY A 67 0.06 17.21 18.17
N SER A 68 -1.13 16.87 17.67
CA SER A 68 -1.30 16.31 16.33
C SER A 68 -0.54 17.20 15.35
N VAL A 69 0.52 16.65 14.73
CA VAL A 69 1.28 17.37 13.72
C VAL A 69 0.30 17.71 12.61
N SER A 70 -0.10 18.98 12.50
CA SER A 70 -1.01 19.41 11.45
C SER A 70 -0.32 19.38 10.10
N GLU A 71 -1.02 18.86 9.09
CA GLU A 71 -0.55 18.95 7.70
C GLU A 71 -0.74 20.39 7.22
N PRO A 72 0.24 21.00 6.52
CA PRO A 72 0.13 22.38 6.04
C PRO A 72 -1.05 22.54 5.08
N THR A 73 -1.69 23.69 5.16
CA THR A 73 -2.79 24.07 4.26
C THR A 73 -2.32 24.95 3.09
N SER A 74 -1.11 25.51 3.19
CA SER A 74 -0.53 26.38 2.18
C SER A 74 0.97 26.15 1.99
N VAL A 75 1.48 26.55 0.82
CA VAL A 75 2.92 26.51 0.52
C VAL A 75 3.71 27.41 1.48
N ALA A 76 3.21 28.59 1.82
CA ALA A 76 3.86 29.50 2.74
C ALA A 76 4.03 28.87 4.14
N GLU A 77 2.99 28.19 4.63
CA GLU A 77 3.04 27.44 5.88
C GLU A 77 4.06 26.29 5.82
N ALA A 78 4.02 25.48 4.75
CA ALA A 78 4.97 24.38 4.57
C ALA A 78 6.43 24.85 4.45
N MET A 79 6.68 25.97 3.79
CA MET A 79 8.04 26.54 3.63
C MET A 79 8.56 27.16 4.93
N SER A 80 7.70 27.56 5.87
CA SER A 80 8.10 28.08 7.17
C SER A 80 8.53 27.00 8.16
N ASP A 81 8.08 25.75 7.99
CA ASP A 81 8.47 24.61 8.82
C ASP A 81 9.64 23.86 8.16
N PRO A 82 10.81 23.76 8.82
CA PRO A 82 11.99 23.08 8.27
C PRO A 82 11.72 21.63 7.82
N LYS A 83 10.86 20.89 8.52
CA LYS A 83 10.57 19.48 8.23
C LYS A 83 9.74 19.33 6.94
N TRP A 84 8.73 20.19 6.76
CA TRP A 84 7.94 20.19 5.55
C TRP A 84 8.73 20.73 4.35
N LYS A 85 9.55 21.77 4.57
CA LYS A 85 10.46 22.29 3.54
C LYS A 85 11.44 21.23 3.06
N GLU A 86 12.05 20.46 3.97
CA GLU A 86 12.93 19.34 3.63
C GLU A 86 12.20 18.27 2.81
N ALA A 87 10.98 17.91 3.20
CA ALA A 87 10.17 16.95 2.45
C ALA A 87 9.84 17.45 1.04
N MET A 88 9.56 18.75 0.85
CA MET A 88 9.32 19.36 -0.45
C MET A 88 10.60 19.37 -1.31
N ILE A 89 11.75 19.73 -0.74
CA ILE A 89 13.05 19.70 -1.43
C ILE A 89 13.35 18.27 -1.89
N SER A 90 13.18 17.26 -1.03
CA SER A 90 13.41 15.86 -1.36
C SER A 90 12.55 15.37 -2.54
N GLU A 91 11.29 15.77 -2.61
CA GLU A 91 10.42 15.45 -3.75
C GLU A 91 10.87 16.18 -5.02
N TYR A 92 11.22 17.47 -4.90
CA TYR A 92 11.69 18.25 -6.04
C TYR A 92 13.00 17.70 -6.63
N ASP A 93 13.96 17.32 -5.77
CA ASP A 93 15.21 16.68 -6.17
C ASP A 93 14.96 15.34 -6.86
N SER A 94 14.00 14.56 -6.37
CA SER A 94 13.59 13.30 -7.02
C SER A 94 13.06 13.54 -8.43
N ILE A 95 12.27 14.60 -8.64
CA ILE A 95 11.74 14.98 -9.94
C ILE A 95 12.86 15.41 -10.89
N LEU A 96 13.82 16.19 -10.42
CA LEU A 96 14.99 16.63 -11.21
C LEU A 96 15.90 15.45 -11.53
N LYS A 97 16.22 14.59 -10.57
CA LYS A 97 17.03 13.38 -10.75
C LYS A 97 16.44 12.46 -11.81
N ASN A 98 15.12 12.39 -11.90
CA ASN A 98 14.42 11.60 -12.91
C ASN A 98 14.34 12.27 -14.30
N ASP A 99 14.85 13.49 -14.48
CA ASP A 99 14.71 14.28 -15.72
C ASP A 99 13.24 14.33 -16.19
N THR A 100 12.33 14.68 -15.26
CA THR A 100 10.88 14.57 -15.47
C THR A 100 10.36 15.61 -16.44
N TRP A 101 10.99 16.79 -16.51
CA TRP A 101 10.59 17.89 -17.39
C TRP A 101 11.76 18.74 -17.89
N GLU A 102 11.45 19.61 -18.82
CA GLU A 102 12.29 20.73 -19.24
C GLU A 102 11.52 22.06 -19.11
N LEU A 103 12.22 23.14 -18.77
CA LEU A 103 11.62 24.45 -18.66
C LEU A 103 11.60 25.12 -20.04
N VAL A 104 10.41 25.48 -20.52
CA VAL A 104 10.18 26.04 -21.85
C VAL A 104 9.30 27.29 -21.77
N GLU A 105 9.34 28.12 -22.84
CA GLU A 105 8.40 29.21 -22.98
C GLU A 105 6.94 28.68 -23.03
N ARG A 106 6.03 29.47 -22.48
CA ARG A 106 4.62 29.07 -22.43
C ARG A 106 4.03 28.98 -23.84
N PRO A 107 3.51 27.83 -24.25
CA PRO A 107 2.94 27.66 -25.60
C PRO A 107 1.59 28.41 -25.71
N GLU A 108 1.39 29.13 -26.80
CA GLU A 108 0.18 29.92 -27.03
C GLU A 108 -1.10 29.08 -27.18
N LYS A 109 -0.96 27.88 -27.79
CA LYS A 109 -2.12 27.03 -28.20
C LYS A 109 -2.28 25.77 -27.37
N LYS A 110 -1.52 25.60 -26.30
CA LYS A 110 -1.59 24.40 -25.45
C LYS A 110 -2.07 24.79 -24.06
N LYS A 111 -2.86 23.93 -23.48
CA LYS A 111 -3.30 24.09 -22.09
C LYS A 111 -2.16 23.78 -21.15
N VAL A 112 -1.95 24.64 -20.18
CA VAL A 112 -1.01 24.41 -19.08
C VAL A 112 -1.80 23.94 -17.87
N ILE A 113 -1.44 22.77 -17.36
CA ILE A 113 -2.10 22.12 -16.22
C ILE A 113 -1.46 22.67 -14.94
N GLY A 114 -2.27 23.03 -13.95
CA GLY A 114 -1.76 23.48 -12.65
C GLY A 114 -1.06 22.37 -11.89
N THR A 115 -0.12 22.75 -11.02
CA THR A 115 0.50 21.86 -10.03
C THR A 115 0.08 22.27 -8.63
N LYS A 116 0.11 21.33 -7.71
CA LYS A 116 -0.08 21.58 -6.27
C LYS A 116 0.74 20.62 -5.43
N TRP A 117 1.07 21.05 -4.22
CA TRP A 117 1.65 20.18 -3.22
C TRP A 117 0.58 19.42 -2.44
N VAL A 118 0.90 18.19 -2.08
CA VAL A 118 0.12 17.35 -1.16
C VAL A 118 1.07 16.91 -0.05
N TRP A 119 0.75 17.29 1.18
CA TRP A 119 1.54 16.95 2.36
C TRP A 119 0.85 15.82 3.14
N LYS A 120 1.64 14.91 3.69
CA LYS A 120 1.15 13.80 4.51
C LYS A 120 2.16 13.45 5.59
N VAL A 121 1.68 13.32 6.82
CA VAL A 121 2.44 12.72 7.90
C VAL A 121 2.36 11.20 7.77
N LYS A 122 3.50 10.53 7.84
CA LYS A 122 3.58 9.06 7.87
C LYS A 122 3.90 8.59 9.27
N TYR A 123 3.15 7.59 9.72
CA TYR A 123 3.32 6.97 11.03
C TYR A 123 3.74 5.51 10.87
N LYS A 124 4.59 5.02 11.77
CA LYS A 124 4.97 3.61 11.87
C LYS A 124 3.78 2.77 12.37
N ALA A 125 3.93 1.45 12.34
CA ALA A 125 2.91 0.52 12.81
C ALA A 125 2.59 0.68 14.32
N ASP A 126 3.54 1.19 15.10
CA ASP A 126 3.40 1.48 16.54
C ASP A 126 2.73 2.84 16.84
N GLY A 127 2.37 3.60 15.79
CA GLY A 127 1.78 4.93 15.90
C GLY A 127 2.79 6.07 16.06
N SER A 128 4.08 5.80 16.17
CA SER A 128 5.12 6.85 16.21
C SER A 128 5.30 7.51 14.85
N LEU A 129 5.71 8.78 14.87
CA LEU A 129 6.02 9.52 13.66
C LEU A 129 7.14 8.84 12.89
N GLU A 130 6.91 8.52 11.62
CA GLU A 130 7.93 7.99 10.72
C GLU A 130 8.62 9.09 9.97
N LYS A 131 7.86 9.86 9.18
CA LYS A 131 8.40 10.96 8.37
C LYS A 131 7.31 11.89 7.85
N PHE A 132 7.73 13.09 7.48
CA PHE A 132 6.98 14.04 6.67
C PHE A 132 7.14 13.66 5.20
N LYS A 133 6.06 13.70 4.44
CA LYS A 133 6.09 13.42 3.01
C LYS A 133 5.36 14.52 2.25
N ALA A 134 6.03 15.11 1.27
CA ALA A 134 5.42 16.00 0.29
C ALA A 134 5.40 15.32 -1.07
N ARG A 135 4.38 15.59 -1.87
CA ARG A 135 4.29 15.19 -3.27
C ARG A 135 3.85 16.36 -4.12
N LEU A 136 4.55 16.59 -5.23
CA LEU A 136 4.08 17.49 -6.26
C LEU A 136 3.11 16.76 -7.18
N VAL A 137 1.90 17.30 -7.33
CA VAL A 137 0.80 16.64 -8.03
C VAL A 137 0.26 17.57 -9.12
N ALA A 138 0.18 17.07 -10.36
CA ALA A 138 -0.52 17.76 -11.44
C ALA A 138 -2.02 17.72 -11.21
N GLN A 139 -2.74 18.80 -11.56
CA GLN A 139 -4.19 18.88 -11.45
C GLN A 139 -4.88 18.20 -12.65
N GLY A 140 -4.68 16.88 -12.77
CA GLY A 140 -5.14 16.08 -13.90
C GLY A 140 -6.64 16.08 -14.13
N TYR A 141 -7.45 16.45 -13.12
CA TYR A 141 -8.87 16.67 -13.28
C TYR A 141 -9.20 17.78 -14.31
N SER A 142 -8.26 18.67 -14.57
CA SER A 142 -8.39 19.72 -15.59
C SER A 142 -8.04 19.23 -17.01
N GLN A 143 -7.49 18.01 -17.16
CA GLN A 143 -7.18 17.44 -18.49
C GLN A 143 -8.45 17.15 -19.29
N ILE A 144 -8.42 17.48 -20.58
CA ILE A 144 -9.50 17.24 -21.52
C ILE A 144 -9.18 15.95 -22.28
N GLU A 145 -10.11 15.00 -22.20
CA GLU A 145 -10.02 13.74 -22.94
C GLU A 145 -10.03 13.97 -24.45
N GLY A 146 -9.20 13.25 -25.17
CA GLY A 146 -9.01 13.42 -26.61
C GLY A 146 -8.04 14.53 -27.02
N PHE A 147 -7.68 15.47 -26.12
CA PHE A 147 -6.70 16.54 -26.34
C PHE A 147 -5.45 16.38 -25.50
N ASP A 148 -5.61 16.33 -24.18
CA ASP A 148 -4.49 16.25 -23.22
C ASP A 148 -4.17 14.80 -22.85
N VAL A 149 -5.10 13.88 -23.06
CA VAL A 149 -4.98 12.47 -22.74
C VAL A 149 -5.84 11.64 -23.67
N GLN A 150 -5.28 10.56 -24.21
CA GLN A 150 -5.99 9.65 -25.11
C GLN A 150 -6.49 8.40 -24.38
N GLU A 151 -5.64 7.81 -23.55
CA GLU A 151 -5.97 6.59 -22.84
C GLU A 151 -5.31 6.54 -21.46
N THR A 152 -6.08 6.10 -20.45
CA THR A 152 -5.66 6.14 -19.05
C THR A 152 -5.58 4.75 -18.40
N PHE A 153 -6.13 3.73 -19.05
CA PHE A 153 -6.20 2.40 -18.45
C PHE A 153 -4.82 1.85 -18.13
N ALA A 154 -4.66 1.40 -16.91
CA ALA A 154 -3.53 0.60 -16.43
C ALA A 154 -4.07 -0.59 -15.64
N PRO A 155 -3.56 -1.81 -15.87
CA PRO A 155 -3.97 -2.97 -15.10
C PRO A 155 -3.54 -2.79 -13.63
N THR A 156 -4.41 -3.20 -12.72
CA THR A 156 -4.13 -3.33 -11.30
C THR A 156 -4.37 -4.77 -10.87
N ALA A 157 -3.53 -5.29 -9.98
CA ALA A 157 -3.64 -6.65 -9.50
C ALA A 157 -4.99 -6.88 -8.82
N ARG A 158 -5.68 -7.96 -9.22
CA ARG A 158 -6.92 -8.37 -8.59
C ARG A 158 -6.62 -9.03 -7.25
N MET A 159 -7.41 -8.75 -6.24
CA MET A 159 -7.25 -9.39 -4.93
C MET A 159 -7.33 -10.93 -5.02
N THR A 160 -8.13 -11.46 -5.94
CA THR A 160 -8.21 -12.91 -6.22
C THR A 160 -6.89 -13.47 -6.72
N THR A 161 -6.19 -12.78 -7.62
CA THR A 161 -4.86 -13.16 -8.13
C THR A 161 -3.81 -13.13 -7.02
N ILE A 162 -3.80 -12.07 -6.22
CA ILE A 162 -2.90 -11.93 -5.07
C ILE A 162 -3.09 -13.10 -4.10
N ARG A 163 -4.33 -13.38 -3.69
CA ARG A 163 -4.66 -14.50 -2.78
C ARG A 163 -4.30 -15.85 -3.37
N MET A 164 -4.53 -16.06 -4.67
CA MET A 164 -4.16 -17.28 -5.38
C MET A 164 -2.65 -17.50 -5.34
N VAL A 165 -1.84 -16.48 -5.62
CA VAL A 165 -0.37 -16.59 -5.62
C VAL A 165 0.15 -16.82 -4.20
N ILE A 166 -0.41 -16.14 -3.18
CA ILE A 166 -0.07 -16.41 -1.77
C ILE A 166 -0.42 -17.85 -1.39
N ALA A 167 -1.58 -18.38 -1.79
CA ALA A 167 -1.98 -19.75 -1.52
C ALA A 167 -1.08 -20.77 -2.24
N LEU A 168 -0.69 -20.49 -3.49
CA LEU A 168 0.26 -21.30 -4.25
C LEU A 168 1.63 -21.32 -3.55
N ALA A 169 2.15 -20.17 -3.18
CA ALA A 169 3.43 -20.07 -2.47
C ALA A 169 3.38 -20.82 -1.14
N ALA A 170 2.31 -20.67 -0.35
CA ALA A 170 2.10 -21.39 0.90
C ALA A 170 2.07 -22.91 0.69
N SER A 171 1.35 -23.40 -0.34
CA SER A 171 1.25 -24.83 -0.64
C SER A 171 2.57 -25.45 -1.11
N ARG A 172 3.46 -24.65 -1.66
CA ARG A 172 4.78 -25.06 -2.18
C ARG A 172 5.92 -24.75 -1.22
N GLY A 173 5.66 -24.09 -0.11
CA GLY A 173 6.68 -23.63 0.82
C GLY A 173 7.60 -22.54 0.23
N TRP A 174 7.13 -21.78 -0.76
CA TRP A 174 7.89 -20.72 -1.39
C TRP A 174 7.87 -19.45 -0.55
N PRO A 175 9.00 -18.75 -0.40
CA PRO A 175 9.03 -17.45 0.24
C PRO A 175 8.35 -16.41 -0.64
N ILE A 176 7.72 -15.42 0.01
CA ILE A 176 7.10 -14.29 -0.69
C ILE A 176 7.80 -13.02 -0.22
N TYR A 177 8.34 -12.25 -1.14
CA TYR A 177 9.05 -11.01 -0.91
C TYR A 177 8.25 -9.81 -1.38
N GLN A 178 8.53 -8.65 -0.80
CA GLN A 178 7.92 -7.38 -1.20
C GLN A 178 9.00 -6.36 -1.52
N MET A 179 8.77 -5.59 -2.59
CA MET A 179 9.58 -4.45 -2.97
C MET A 179 8.67 -3.24 -3.26
N ASP A 180 9.16 -2.03 -3.01
CA ASP A 180 8.48 -0.76 -3.25
C ASP A 180 9.29 0.10 -4.21
N VAL A 181 8.66 0.59 -5.27
CA VAL A 181 9.30 1.48 -6.26
C VAL A 181 9.15 2.93 -5.80
N LYS A 182 10.27 3.59 -5.55
CA LYS A 182 10.24 5.00 -5.22
C LYS A 182 9.84 5.82 -6.45
N SER A 183 8.87 6.71 -6.25
CA SER A 183 8.42 7.63 -7.30
C SER A 183 8.07 6.94 -8.62
N ALA A 184 7.34 5.82 -8.56
CA ALA A 184 7.04 4.93 -9.68
C ALA A 184 6.60 5.68 -10.95
N PHE A 185 5.69 6.65 -10.83
CA PHE A 185 5.18 7.39 -11.99
C PHE A 185 6.26 8.23 -12.68
N LEU A 186 7.27 8.74 -11.96
CA LEU A 186 8.37 9.51 -12.55
C LEU A 186 9.29 8.66 -13.47
N ASN A 187 9.10 7.33 -13.49
CA ASN A 187 9.79 6.44 -14.43
C ASN A 187 9.02 6.28 -15.76
N GLY A 188 7.73 6.62 -15.80
CA GLY A 188 6.88 6.43 -16.98
C GLY A 188 7.07 7.53 -18.03
N HIS A 189 7.48 7.19 -19.24
CA HIS A 189 7.58 8.16 -20.35
C HIS A 189 6.21 8.53 -20.88
N LEU A 190 5.98 9.83 -21.07
CA LEU A 190 4.78 10.34 -21.74
C LEU A 190 4.94 10.29 -23.25
N LYS A 191 3.86 9.96 -23.92
CA LYS A 191 3.75 10.10 -25.39
C LYS A 191 3.13 11.43 -25.78
N GLU A 192 2.24 11.91 -24.92
CA GLU A 192 1.51 13.15 -25.07
C GLU A 192 2.37 14.35 -24.69
N GLU A 193 2.19 15.43 -25.38
CA GLU A 193 2.82 16.70 -25.08
C GLU A 193 2.03 17.42 -23.97
N VAL A 194 2.56 17.36 -22.75
CA VAL A 194 1.91 17.88 -21.54
C VAL A 194 2.75 18.99 -20.94
N TYR A 195 2.09 20.11 -20.61
CA TYR A 195 2.69 21.25 -19.96
C TYR A 195 2.06 21.47 -18.58
N VAL A 196 2.90 21.70 -17.57
CA VAL A 196 2.45 22.03 -16.22
C VAL A 196 3.06 23.32 -15.74
N THR A 197 2.39 23.99 -14.79
CA THR A 197 2.98 25.16 -14.11
C THR A 197 4.23 24.74 -13.33
N GLN A 198 5.14 25.70 -13.16
CA GLN A 198 6.26 25.49 -12.23
C GLN A 198 5.73 25.16 -10.82
N PRO A 199 6.46 24.35 -10.03
CA PRO A 199 6.02 23.99 -8.68
C PRO A 199 5.92 25.23 -7.78
N PRO A 200 4.78 25.46 -7.11
CA PRO A 200 4.63 26.61 -6.21
C PRO A 200 5.69 26.60 -5.10
N GLY A 201 6.41 27.74 -4.96
CA GLY A 201 7.53 27.92 -4.03
C GLY A 201 8.90 27.44 -4.55
N PHE A 202 8.96 26.94 -5.79
CA PHE A 202 10.19 26.52 -6.48
C PHE A 202 10.27 27.12 -7.89
N GLU A 203 9.57 28.22 -8.12
CA GLU A 203 9.63 28.92 -9.40
C GLU A 203 11.03 29.50 -9.63
N MET A 204 11.55 29.34 -10.83
CA MET A 204 12.86 29.90 -11.16
C MET A 204 12.77 31.42 -11.29
N PRO A 205 13.66 32.17 -10.64
CA PRO A 205 13.72 33.62 -10.76
C PRO A 205 13.81 34.10 -12.21
N ASN A 206 13.10 35.17 -12.57
CA ASN A 206 13.03 35.71 -13.92
C ASN A 206 12.51 34.75 -14.99
N SER A 207 11.68 33.79 -14.58
CA SER A 207 11.10 32.77 -15.47
C SER A 207 9.62 32.55 -15.23
N GLU A 208 8.89 33.55 -14.79
CA GLU A 208 7.46 33.49 -14.42
C GLU A 208 6.59 33.09 -15.64
N ASN A 209 7.03 33.43 -16.85
CA ASN A 209 6.33 33.07 -18.09
C ASN A 209 6.63 31.65 -18.59
N LYS A 210 7.64 30.98 -18.01
CA LYS A 210 8.00 29.63 -18.40
C LYS A 210 7.18 28.56 -17.70
N VAL A 211 7.04 27.42 -18.39
CA VAL A 211 6.29 26.26 -17.90
C VAL A 211 7.15 25.01 -18.02
N CYS A 212 6.80 23.98 -17.27
CA CYS A 212 7.47 22.68 -17.35
C CYS A 212 6.81 21.82 -18.41
N LYS A 213 7.55 21.50 -19.48
CA LYS A 213 7.15 20.49 -20.47
C LYS A 213 7.55 19.12 -19.97
N LEU A 214 6.59 18.25 -19.73
CA LEU A 214 6.82 16.93 -19.16
C LEU A 214 7.42 15.97 -20.20
N LYS A 215 8.50 15.28 -19.84
CA LYS A 215 9.08 14.14 -20.54
C LYS A 215 8.57 12.82 -19.96
N LYS A 216 8.35 12.80 -18.63
CA LYS A 216 7.86 11.67 -17.87
C LYS A 216 6.60 12.03 -17.08
N ALA A 217 5.87 11.01 -16.66
CA ALA A 217 4.63 11.21 -15.94
C ALA A 217 4.87 11.83 -14.55
N LEU A 218 3.91 12.63 -14.11
CA LEU A 218 3.85 13.22 -12.79
C LEU A 218 2.61 12.70 -12.06
N TYR A 219 2.69 12.60 -10.75
CA TYR A 219 1.53 12.26 -9.92
C TYR A 219 0.34 13.18 -10.24
N GLY A 220 -0.87 12.62 -10.28
CA GLY A 220 -2.09 13.35 -10.57
C GLY A 220 -2.48 13.44 -12.05
N LEU A 221 -1.59 13.16 -13.00
CA LEU A 221 -1.97 13.01 -14.41
C LEU A 221 -2.81 11.76 -14.61
N LYS A 222 -3.87 11.83 -15.43
CA LYS A 222 -4.76 10.70 -15.73
C LYS A 222 -4.02 9.51 -16.36
N GLN A 223 -3.00 9.77 -17.20
CA GLN A 223 -2.21 8.74 -17.90
C GLN A 223 -0.96 8.26 -17.13
N ALA A 224 -0.66 8.82 -15.95
CA ALA A 224 0.54 8.45 -15.20
C ALA A 224 0.60 6.94 -14.85
N PRO A 225 -0.48 6.30 -14.36
CA PRO A 225 -0.47 4.87 -14.09
C PRO A 225 -0.18 4.02 -15.34
N ARG A 226 -0.73 4.42 -16.51
CA ARG A 226 -0.49 3.74 -17.76
C ARG A 226 0.97 3.89 -18.26
N ALA A 227 1.52 5.10 -18.17
CA ALA A 227 2.91 5.36 -18.56
C ALA A 227 3.89 4.51 -17.73
N TRP A 228 3.67 4.46 -16.42
CA TRP A 228 4.44 3.61 -15.52
C TRP A 228 4.27 2.12 -15.82
N ASN A 229 3.03 1.64 -15.95
CA ASN A 229 2.77 0.23 -16.26
C ASN A 229 3.47 -0.19 -17.56
N LYS A 230 3.42 0.62 -18.60
CA LYS A 230 4.12 0.36 -19.85
C LYS A 230 5.64 0.29 -19.67
N ARG A 231 6.21 1.13 -18.82
CA ARG A 231 7.65 1.17 -18.54
C ARG A 231 8.11 -0.11 -17.85
N ILE A 232 7.42 -0.54 -16.80
CA ILE A 232 7.77 -1.75 -16.06
C ILE A 232 7.46 -3.01 -16.87
N ASP A 233 6.36 -3.06 -17.64
CA ASP A 233 6.06 -4.16 -18.57
C ASP A 233 7.18 -4.35 -19.58
N SER A 234 7.63 -3.26 -20.22
CA SER A 234 8.73 -3.32 -21.19
C SER A 234 10.03 -3.84 -20.56
N PHE A 235 10.34 -3.40 -19.35
CA PHE A 235 11.51 -3.89 -18.63
C PHE A 235 11.39 -5.38 -18.25
N LEU A 236 10.27 -5.80 -17.68
CA LEU A 236 10.07 -7.21 -17.31
C LEU A 236 10.15 -8.13 -18.53
N ARG A 237 9.60 -7.72 -19.66
CA ARG A 237 9.73 -8.49 -20.92
C ARG A 237 11.18 -8.57 -21.42
N SER A 238 11.98 -7.52 -21.23
CA SER A 238 13.39 -7.51 -21.63
C SER A 238 14.25 -8.47 -20.80
N ILE A 239 13.79 -8.86 -19.60
CA ILE A 239 14.44 -9.84 -18.73
C ILE A 239 13.68 -11.18 -18.70
N ASP A 240 12.97 -11.53 -19.79
CA ASP A 240 12.30 -12.80 -20.07
C ASP A 240 11.06 -13.11 -19.24
N PHE A 241 10.45 -12.13 -18.58
CA PHE A 241 9.14 -12.33 -17.98
C PHE A 241 8.03 -12.28 -19.02
N LYS A 242 7.06 -13.18 -18.88
CA LYS A 242 5.84 -13.21 -19.69
C LYS A 242 4.67 -12.74 -18.85
N GLN A 243 3.92 -11.79 -19.39
CA GLN A 243 2.68 -11.31 -18.77
C GLN A 243 1.62 -12.39 -18.83
N CYS A 244 0.87 -12.58 -17.74
CA CYS A 244 -0.21 -13.55 -17.69
C CYS A 244 -1.43 -13.05 -18.47
N ALA A 245 -2.02 -13.92 -19.30
CA ALA A 245 -3.19 -13.57 -20.10
C ALA A 245 -4.47 -13.31 -19.26
N SER A 246 -4.60 -13.96 -18.11
CA SER A 246 -5.77 -13.81 -17.23
C SER A 246 -5.71 -12.59 -16.31
N ASP A 247 -4.49 -12.12 -15.99
CA ASP A 247 -4.27 -10.92 -15.17
C ASP A 247 -3.00 -10.21 -15.63
N ALA A 248 -3.16 -9.07 -16.28
CA ALA A 248 -2.07 -8.28 -16.87
C ALA A 248 -1.13 -7.65 -15.83
N SER A 249 -1.42 -7.74 -14.54
CA SER A 249 -0.54 -7.33 -13.46
C SER A 249 0.38 -8.45 -12.94
N MET A 250 0.19 -9.68 -13.43
CA MET A 250 0.99 -10.84 -13.06
C MET A 250 1.97 -11.22 -14.18
N TYR A 251 3.21 -11.47 -13.81
CA TYR A 251 4.29 -11.87 -14.69
C TYR A 251 4.95 -13.15 -14.21
N VAL A 252 5.31 -14.02 -15.13
CA VAL A 252 5.96 -15.30 -14.83
C VAL A 252 7.20 -15.45 -15.68
N LYS A 253 8.30 -15.87 -15.09
CA LYS A 253 9.53 -16.30 -15.77
C LYS A 253 9.80 -17.75 -15.44
N MET A 254 10.07 -18.54 -16.48
CA MET A 254 10.50 -19.92 -16.38
C MET A 254 11.87 -20.02 -17.03
N LYS A 255 12.89 -20.48 -16.29
CA LYS A 255 14.24 -20.70 -16.79
C LYS A 255 14.84 -21.94 -16.11
N ASP A 256 15.28 -22.90 -16.89
CA ASP A 256 15.92 -24.15 -16.42
C ASP A 256 15.07 -24.91 -15.39
N GLY A 257 13.76 -24.96 -15.61
CA GLY A 257 12.79 -25.57 -14.70
C GLY A 257 12.48 -24.76 -13.45
N LYS A 258 13.13 -23.62 -13.24
CA LYS A 258 12.93 -22.71 -12.11
C LYS A 258 11.90 -21.64 -12.44
N GLN A 259 11.05 -21.31 -11.48
CA GLN A 259 9.94 -20.38 -11.68
C GLN A 259 10.06 -19.17 -10.75
N VAL A 260 9.85 -17.97 -11.33
CA VAL A 260 9.66 -16.71 -10.58
C VAL A 260 8.35 -16.07 -11.01
N ILE A 261 7.53 -15.66 -10.05
CA ILE A 261 6.26 -14.97 -10.24
C ILE A 261 6.39 -13.57 -9.65
N ILE A 262 5.94 -12.56 -10.39
CA ILE A 262 5.84 -11.16 -9.93
C ILE A 262 4.40 -10.71 -10.06
N ILE A 263 3.88 -10.04 -9.04
CA ILE A 263 2.62 -9.29 -9.08
C ILE A 263 2.95 -7.81 -8.89
N ILE A 264 2.39 -6.96 -9.72
CA ILE A 264 2.57 -5.50 -9.66
C ILE A 264 1.27 -4.86 -9.21
N TYR A 265 1.35 -4.05 -8.17
CA TYR A 265 0.25 -3.18 -7.74
C TYR A 265 0.77 -1.75 -7.60
N VAL A 266 0.71 -0.99 -8.68
CA VAL A 266 1.23 0.38 -8.82
C VAL A 266 2.73 0.45 -8.51
N ASP A 267 3.12 0.87 -7.31
CA ASP A 267 4.49 0.98 -6.80
C ASP A 267 4.96 -0.26 -6.00
N ASP A 268 4.02 -1.10 -5.56
CA ASP A 268 4.30 -2.33 -4.82
C ASP A 268 4.51 -3.53 -5.75
N LEU A 269 5.56 -4.30 -5.52
CA LEU A 269 5.83 -5.58 -6.18
C LEU A 269 5.86 -6.72 -5.15
N VAL A 270 5.19 -7.80 -5.48
CA VAL A 270 5.27 -9.07 -4.74
C VAL A 270 5.97 -10.10 -5.61
N LEU A 271 7.02 -10.73 -5.07
CA LEU A 271 7.84 -11.74 -5.76
C LEU A 271 7.78 -13.06 -5.01
N THR A 272 7.63 -14.17 -5.74
CA THR A 272 7.73 -15.52 -5.19
C THR A 272 8.24 -16.50 -6.25
N GLY A 273 8.66 -17.68 -5.84
CA GLY A 273 9.16 -18.69 -6.76
C GLY A 273 9.77 -19.89 -6.01
N ASP A 274 10.19 -20.88 -6.79
CA ASP A 274 10.74 -22.13 -6.28
C ASP A 274 12.25 -22.08 -5.93
N HIS A 275 12.96 -21.03 -6.36
CA HIS A 275 14.39 -20.85 -6.12
C HIS A 275 14.71 -19.44 -5.63
N GLU A 276 15.22 -19.35 -4.42
CA GLU A 276 15.55 -18.08 -3.76
C GLU A 276 16.63 -17.28 -4.53
N GLU A 277 17.62 -17.97 -5.10
CA GLU A 277 18.65 -17.35 -5.93
C GLU A 277 18.07 -16.64 -7.16
N CYS A 278 17.09 -17.26 -7.85
CA CYS A 278 16.44 -16.64 -9.01
C CYS A 278 15.59 -15.44 -8.63
N ILE A 279 14.95 -15.48 -7.45
CA ILE A 279 14.24 -14.33 -6.89
C ILE A 279 15.22 -13.21 -6.58
N GLY A 280 16.34 -13.50 -5.90
CA GLY A 280 17.39 -12.53 -5.55
C GLY A 280 18.00 -11.87 -6.80
N GLN A 281 18.32 -12.65 -7.84
CA GLN A 281 18.79 -12.11 -9.12
C GLN A 281 17.74 -11.17 -9.76
N THR A 282 16.48 -11.52 -9.69
CA THR A 282 15.39 -10.67 -10.20
C THR A 282 15.28 -9.37 -9.39
N GLN A 283 15.39 -9.43 -8.06
CA GLN A 283 15.40 -8.24 -7.20
C GLN A 283 16.56 -7.31 -7.54
N GLU A 284 17.76 -7.84 -7.76
CA GLU A 284 18.93 -7.03 -8.15
C GLU A 284 18.77 -6.40 -9.54
N CYS A 285 18.20 -7.12 -10.51
CA CYS A 285 17.87 -6.54 -11.80
C CYS A 285 16.89 -5.37 -11.68
N LEU A 286 15.86 -5.52 -10.85
CA LEU A 286 14.87 -4.48 -10.58
C LEU A 286 15.50 -3.26 -9.88
N LYS A 287 16.36 -3.47 -8.87
CA LYS A 287 17.07 -2.39 -8.15
C LYS A 287 18.07 -1.64 -9.04
N THR A 288 18.65 -2.32 -10.03
CA THR A 288 19.55 -1.69 -10.99
C THR A 288 18.82 -0.75 -11.95
N GLU A 289 17.59 -1.14 -12.33
CA GLU A 289 16.78 -0.38 -13.29
C GLU A 289 15.96 0.73 -12.66
N PHE A 290 15.44 0.48 -11.46
CA PHE A 290 14.56 1.40 -10.74
C PHE A 290 15.09 1.68 -9.33
N GLU A 291 14.86 2.88 -8.83
CA GLU A 291 15.12 3.16 -7.43
C GLU A 291 14.07 2.45 -6.57
N MET A 292 14.47 1.35 -5.89
CA MET A 292 13.57 0.49 -5.16
C MET A 292 14.04 0.26 -3.72
N THR A 293 13.08 0.02 -2.84
CA THR A 293 13.30 -0.45 -1.48
C THR A 293 12.91 -1.92 -1.40
N ASP A 294 13.83 -2.76 -0.93
CA ASP A 294 13.54 -4.14 -0.57
C ASP A 294 12.92 -4.15 0.83
N LEU A 295 11.68 -4.58 0.94
CA LEU A 295 10.95 -4.67 2.20
C LEU A 295 11.10 -6.05 2.85
N GLY A 296 11.86 -6.96 2.21
CA GLY A 296 12.09 -8.32 2.67
C GLY A 296 10.87 -9.22 2.51
N ILE A 297 10.71 -10.17 3.44
CA ILE A 297 9.57 -11.09 3.45
C ILE A 297 8.27 -10.29 3.59
N LEU A 298 7.30 -10.62 2.73
CA LEU A 298 5.97 -10.01 2.72
C LEU A 298 5.32 -10.11 4.09
N HIS A 299 5.00 -8.97 4.68
CA HIS A 299 4.38 -8.88 6.00
C HIS A 299 3.10 -8.05 6.01
N TYR A 300 3.01 -7.03 5.18
CA TYR A 300 1.84 -6.16 5.07
C TYR A 300 1.66 -5.70 3.63
N PHE A 301 0.51 -6.03 3.04
CA PHE A 301 0.23 -5.72 1.63
C PHE A 301 -1.24 -5.35 1.43
N LEU A 302 -1.51 -4.17 0.90
CA LEU A 302 -2.85 -3.68 0.59
C LEU A 302 -3.85 -3.79 1.77
N GLY A 303 -3.39 -3.45 2.96
CA GLY A 303 -4.23 -3.53 4.16
C GLY A 303 -4.35 -4.93 4.77
N ILE A 304 -3.65 -5.93 4.21
CA ILE A 304 -3.63 -7.31 4.71
C ILE A 304 -2.30 -7.57 5.40
N GLU A 305 -2.37 -8.04 6.63
CA GLU A 305 -1.23 -8.58 7.36
C GLU A 305 -0.99 -10.02 6.91
N VAL A 306 0.27 -10.36 6.61
CA VAL A 306 0.67 -11.70 6.13
C VAL A 306 1.78 -12.23 7.03
N TRP A 307 1.60 -13.43 7.57
CA TRP A 307 2.62 -14.14 8.33
C TRP A 307 2.91 -15.47 7.65
N GLN A 308 4.15 -15.62 7.21
CA GLN A 308 4.65 -16.83 6.59
C GLN A 308 5.38 -17.66 7.66
N THR A 309 5.01 -18.92 7.79
CA THR A 309 5.56 -19.87 8.76
C THR A 309 5.84 -21.22 8.11
N SER A 310 6.56 -22.09 8.79
CA SER A 310 6.80 -23.45 8.32
C SER A 310 5.52 -24.33 8.24
N VAL A 311 4.46 -23.92 8.95
CA VAL A 311 3.17 -24.66 8.96
C VAL A 311 2.12 -24.03 8.06
N GLY A 312 2.39 -22.88 7.47
CA GLY A 312 1.48 -22.20 6.53
C GLY A 312 1.57 -20.70 6.56
N THR A 313 0.74 -20.06 5.76
CA THR A 313 0.63 -18.60 5.67
C THR A 313 -0.69 -18.14 6.25
N PHE A 314 -0.62 -17.24 7.22
CA PHE A 314 -1.78 -16.62 7.84
C PHE A 314 -2.01 -15.22 7.30
N MET A 315 -3.27 -14.87 6.97
CA MET A 315 -3.66 -13.56 6.46
C MET A 315 -4.72 -12.94 7.37
N SER A 316 -4.59 -11.65 7.70
CA SER A 316 -5.48 -10.94 8.61
C SER A 316 -5.64 -9.46 8.23
N GLN A 317 -6.77 -8.89 8.59
CA GLN A 317 -7.03 -7.44 8.52
C GLN A 317 -7.25 -6.84 9.93
N ARG A 318 -6.52 -7.33 10.92
CA ARG A 318 -6.69 -6.93 12.32
C ARG A 318 -6.53 -5.42 12.52
N LYS A 319 -5.50 -4.81 11.91
CA LYS A 319 -5.28 -3.37 12.01
C LYS A 319 -6.49 -2.60 11.50
N TYR A 320 -6.98 -2.95 10.31
CA TYR A 320 -8.16 -2.31 9.71
C TYR A 320 -9.42 -2.47 10.58
N ALA A 321 -9.69 -3.69 11.08
CA ALA A 321 -10.81 -3.93 11.99
C ALA A 321 -10.70 -3.10 13.27
N THR A 322 -9.49 -3.00 13.84
CA THR A 322 -9.25 -2.18 15.03
C THR A 322 -9.45 -0.68 14.75
N GLU A 323 -8.99 -0.18 13.60
CA GLU A 323 -9.19 1.21 13.19
C GLU A 323 -10.67 1.56 13.03
N ILE A 324 -11.46 0.67 12.40
CA ILE A 324 -12.92 0.84 12.29
C ILE A 324 -13.56 0.90 13.68
N LEU A 325 -13.25 -0.07 14.55
CA LEU A 325 -13.80 -0.10 15.91
C LEU A 325 -13.46 1.17 16.70
N LYS A 326 -12.25 1.69 16.55
CA LYS A 326 -11.84 2.97 17.16
C LYS A 326 -12.63 4.15 16.58
N THR A 327 -12.74 4.23 15.25
CA THR A 327 -13.45 5.32 14.57
C THR A 327 -14.89 5.43 15.00
N PHE A 328 -15.56 4.30 15.22
CA PHE A 328 -16.95 4.26 15.67
C PHE A 328 -17.12 4.10 17.18
N GLY A 329 -16.06 4.21 18.00
CA GLY A 329 -16.14 4.09 19.45
C GLY A 329 -16.57 2.71 19.93
N MET A 330 -16.34 1.65 19.15
CA MET A 330 -16.85 0.29 19.39
C MET A 330 -15.78 -0.69 19.92
N MET A 331 -14.64 -0.21 20.40
CA MET A 331 -13.54 -1.08 20.87
C MET A 331 -13.96 -2.04 22.00
N ASP A 332 -14.84 -1.58 22.89
CA ASP A 332 -15.32 -2.36 24.04
C ASP A 332 -16.67 -3.04 23.77
N SER A 333 -17.16 -2.99 22.54
CA SER A 333 -18.44 -3.59 22.16
C SER A 333 -18.34 -5.12 22.16
N LYS A 334 -19.43 -5.78 22.63
CA LYS A 334 -19.53 -7.24 22.58
C LYS A 334 -19.71 -7.71 21.14
N SER A 335 -18.98 -8.76 20.74
CA SER A 335 -19.16 -9.37 19.43
C SER A 335 -20.56 -9.93 19.23
N LYS A 336 -21.14 -9.71 18.06
CA LYS A 336 -22.40 -10.30 17.61
C LYS A 336 -22.14 -11.22 16.42
N SER A 337 -22.81 -12.36 16.36
CA SER A 337 -22.68 -13.31 15.24
C SER A 337 -23.39 -12.85 13.97
N THR A 338 -24.37 -11.94 14.12
CA THR A 338 -25.15 -11.38 13.02
C THR A 338 -25.05 -9.87 13.02
N PRO A 339 -25.00 -9.20 11.84
CA PRO A 339 -24.89 -7.74 11.74
C PRO A 339 -26.09 -6.99 12.33
N MET A 340 -27.26 -7.61 12.33
CA MET A 340 -28.50 -7.05 12.84
C MET A 340 -29.20 -8.05 13.75
N GLU A 341 -29.99 -7.54 14.71
CA GLU A 341 -30.85 -8.37 15.54
C GLU A 341 -31.99 -8.93 14.69
N SER A 342 -32.39 -10.18 14.98
CA SER A 342 -33.54 -10.79 14.34
C SER A 342 -34.78 -9.94 14.60
N ASN A 343 -35.55 -9.67 13.55
CA ASN A 343 -36.77 -8.83 13.60
C ASN A 343 -36.54 -7.33 13.81
N CYS A 344 -35.32 -6.81 13.65
CA CYS A 344 -35.09 -5.37 13.62
C CYS A 344 -35.80 -4.76 12.40
N LYS A 345 -36.86 -3.98 12.64
CA LYS A 345 -37.57 -3.25 11.58
C LYS A 345 -36.97 -1.85 11.49
N LEU A 346 -36.13 -1.63 10.49
CA LEU A 346 -35.65 -0.29 10.15
C LEU A 346 -36.73 0.42 9.35
N SER A 347 -37.22 1.57 9.82
CA SER A 347 -38.16 2.43 9.10
C SER A 347 -37.59 3.85 9.02
N GLN A 348 -38.03 4.63 8.00
CA GLN A 348 -37.65 6.04 7.90
C GLN A 348 -38.26 6.91 9.00
N GLU A 349 -39.29 6.41 9.69
CA GLU A 349 -40.03 7.08 10.77
C GLU A 349 -39.55 6.64 12.16
N ASP A 350 -38.38 6.01 12.26
CA ASP A 350 -37.83 5.57 13.54
C ASP A 350 -37.54 6.80 14.43
N PRO A 351 -38.13 6.90 15.62
CA PRO A 351 -37.95 8.01 16.53
C PRO A 351 -36.57 7.99 17.25
N SER A 352 -35.69 7.09 16.88
CA SER A 352 -34.33 7.04 17.42
C SER A 352 -33.58 8.34 17.13
N PRO A 353 -32.71 8.81 18.04
CA PRO A 353 -31.91 10.01 17.79
C PRO A 353 -31.07 9.83 16.52
N MET A 354 -31.06 10.87 15.68
CA MET A 354 -30.27 10.88 14.44
C MET A 354 -28.82 10.51 14.73
N VAL A 355 -28.33 9.54 14.00
CA VAL A 355 -26.90 9.16 14.07
C VAL A 355 -26.06 10.29 13.47
N ASP A 356 -24.98 10.66 14.13
CA ASP A 356 -24.01 11.62 13.59
C ASP A 356 -23.40 11.02 12.31
N ILE A 357 -23.66 11.68 11.17
CA ILE A 357 -23.24 11.24 9.82
C ILE A 357 -21.81 11.72 9.52
N ARG A 358 -20.92 11.77 10.47
CA ARG A 358 -19.52 12.12 10.22
C ARG A 358 -18.71 10.97 9.68
#